data_8de62b3f87b0ec24899125f73a8eaf46
#
_entry.id   8de62b3f87b0ec24899125f73a8eaf46
#
_cell.length_a   1.000
_cell.length_b   1.000
_cell.length_c   1.000
_cell.angle_alpha   90.00
_cell.angle_beta   90.00
_cell.angle_gamma   90.00
#
_symmetry.space_group_name_H-M   'P 1'
#
loop_
_entity.id
_entity.type
_entity.pdbx_description
1 polymer ?
#
loop_
_entity_poly.entity_id
_entity_poly.type
_entity_poly.pdbx_seq_one_letter_code
_entity_poly.pdbx_strand_id
1 'polypeptide(L)'
;ALAVGDRLGGHIVAGHVDCLATVESITRIGDSLVCRLGFPEAFGPEVVPKGSVALDGISLTINECGKNFLTVNIIPDTQERTTMRLWKPGVSVNMETDIIGKYVRRQLPGSRDGANGDEKGAAASSAGITRDFLLGNGFF
;
A
#
# COMPACT_ATOMS: atom_id res chain seq x y z
N ALA A 1 -12.06 -9.70 4.04
CA ALA A 1 -12.23 -8.72 5.12
C ALA A 1 -12.17 -9.44 6.47
N LEU A 2 -11.65 -8.77 7.50
CA LEU A 2 -11.57 -9.31 8.86
C LEU A 2 -12.95 -9.23 9.53
N ALA A 3 -13.34 -10.28 10.25
CA ALA A 3 -14.49 -10.26 11.13
C ALA A 3 -14.08 -9.90 12.57
N VAL A 4 -15.04 -9.42 13.36
CA VAL A 4 -14.79 -9.10 14.78
C VAL A 4 -14.45 -10.39 15.55
N GLY A 5 -13.28 -10.40 16.20
CA GLY A 5 -12.78 -11.56 16.93
C GLY A 5 -11.81 -12.44 16.14
N ASP A 6 -11.58 -12.19 14.86
CA ASP A 6 -10.59 -12.91 14.09
C ASP A 6 -9.16 -12.60 14.56
N ARG A 7 -8.28 -13.60 14.38
CA ARG A 7 -6.84 -13.39 14.57
C ARG A 7 -6.28 -12.60 13.39
N LEU A 8 -5.50 -11.57 13.68
CA LEU A 8 -4.79 -10.80 12.67
C LEU A 8 -3.61 -11.64 12.13
N GLY A 9 -3.81 -12.30 10.99
CA GLY A 9 -2.79 -13.14 10.34
C GLY A 9 -1.82 -12.36 9.41
N GLY A 10 -1.98 -11.04 9.31
CA GLY A 10 -1.19 -10.14 8.49
C GLY A 10 -1.53 -8.70 8.86
N HIS A 11 -1.70 -7.81 7.87
CA HIS A 11 -2.22 -6.46 8.09
C HIS A 11 -3.75 -6.42 8.00
N ILE A 12 -4.35 -5.26 8.26
CA ILE A 12 -5.80 -5.06 8.15
C ILE A 12 -6.19 -5.06 6.67
N VAL A 13 -6.87 -6.12 6.23
CA VAL A 13 -7.44 -6.25 4.89
C VAL A 13 -8.94 -6.00 4.98
N ALA A 14 -9.38 -4.88 4.42
CA ALA A 14 -10.79 -4.45 4.48
C ALA A 14 -11.63 -4.99 3.31
N GLY A 15 -10.98 -5.40 2.21
CA GLY A 15 -11.64 -5.78 0.97
C GLY A 15 -12.00 -4.56 0.11
N HIS A 16 -11.40 -3.40 0.41
CA HIS A 16 -11.58 -2.18 -0.37
C HIS A 16 -10.48 -2.06 -1.41
N VAL A 17 -10.71 -2.68 -2.57
CA VAL A 17 -9.77 -2.69 -3.69
C VAL A 17 -9.52 -1.27 -4.21
N ASP A 18 -8.25 -0.87 -4.30
CA ASP A 18 -7.83 0.44 -4.79
C ASP A 18 -7.64 0.46 -6.30
N CYS A 19 -7.02 -0.59 -6.82
CA CYS A 19 -6.75 -0.71 -8.25
C CYS A 19 -6.54 -2.17 -8.67
N LEU A 20 -6.36 -2.37 -9.96
CA LEU A 20 -5.84 -3.61 -10.51
C LEU A 20 -4.32 -3.50 -10.69
N ALA A 21 -3.61 -4.50 -10.20
CA ALA A 21 -2.20 -4.72 -10.50
C ALA A 21 -2.06 -5.83 -11.53
N THR A 22 -1.05 -5.74 -12.38
CA THR A 22 -0.77 -6.76 -13.40
C THR A 22 0.48 -7.54 -13.01
N VAL A 23 0.42 -8.84 -13.02
CA VAL A 23 1.60 -9.70 -12.84
C VAL A 23 2.52 -9.54 -14.05
N GLU A 24 3.69 -8.93 -13.87
CA GLU A 24 4.67 -8.70 -14.93
C GLU A 24 5.60 -9.91 -15.10
N SER A 25 6.09 -10.46 -14.00
CA SER A 25 6.97 -11.63 -14.03
C SER A 25 6.85 -12.46 -12.76
N ILE A 26 7.16 -13.75 -12.89
CA ILE A 26 7.26 -14.70 -11.78
C ILE A 26 8.59 -15.44 -11.94
N THR A 27 9.44 -15.37 -10.93
CA THR A 27 10.73 -16.04 -10.90
C THR A 27 10.80 -16.99 -9.72
N ARG A 28 11.15 -18.25 -9.96
CA ARG A 28 11.36 -19.23 -8.89
C ARG A 28 12.73 -19.04 -8.25
N ILE A 29 12.78 -18.92 -6.93
CA ILE A 29 14.00 -18.87 -6.13
C ILE A 29 13.89 -19.93 -5.03
N GLY A 30 14.57 -21.07 -5.21
CA GLY A 30 14.36 -22.24 -4.35
C GLY A 30 12.91 -22.71 -4.44
N ASP A 31 12.26 -22.85 -3.30
CA ASP A 31 10.85 -23.26 -3.21
C ASP A 31 9.87 -22.08 -3.27
N SER A 32 10.36 -20.86 -3.22
CA SER A 32 9.54 -19.64 -3.26
C SER A 32 9.42 -19.07 -4.66
N LEU A 33 8.38 -18.26 -4.88
CA LEU A 33 8.18 -17.47 -6.10
C LEU A 33 8.32 -15.99 -5.78
N VAL A 34 9.19 -15.30 -6.50
CA VAL A 34 9.25 -13.84 -6.50
C VAL A 34 8.37 -13.34 -7.64
N CYS A 35 7.30 -12.64 -7.29
CA CYS A 35 6.37 -12.05 -8.23
C CYS A 35 6.60 -10.54 -8.30
N ARG A 36 6.76 -10.02 -9.52
CA ARG A 36 6.76 -8.60 -9.81
C ARG A 36 5.40 -8.21 -10.38
N LEU A 37 4.81 -7.15 -9.83
CA LEU A 37 3.52 -6.63 -10.26
C LEU A 37 3.65 -5.14 -10.58
N GLY A 38 3.06 -4.73 -11.70
CA GLY A 38 2.89 -3.33 -12.09
C GLY A 38 1.51 -2.82 -11.66
N PHE A 39 1.42 -1.56 -11.26
CA PHE A 39 0.18 -0.90 -10.86
C PHE A 39 0.20 0.60 -11.23
N PRO A 40 -0.97 1.31 -11.23
CA PRO A 40 -1.00 2.73 -11.57
C PRO A 40 -0.15 3.58 -10.63
N GLU A 41 0.69 4.48 -11.18
CA GLU A 41 1.67 5.29 -10.43
C GLU A 41 1.04 6.13 -9.29
N ALA A 42 -0.24 6.48 -9.41
CA ALA A 42 -0.97 7.22 -8.38
C ALA A 42 -0.94 6.55 -6.99
N PHE A 43 -0.80 5.22 -6.94
CA PHE A 43 -0.74 4.44 -5.70
C PHE A 43 0.70 4.22 -5.19
N GLY A 44 1.71 4.60 -5.97
CA GLY A 44 3.12 4.46 -5.58
C GLY A 44 3.48 5.03 -4.20
N PRO A 45 2.99 6.23 -3.83
CA PRO A 45 3.24 6.80 -2.51
C PRO A 45 2.69 6.00 -1.31
N GLU A 46 1.77 5.07 -1.54
CA GLU A 46 1.19 4.20 -0.50
C GLU A 46 1.90 2.85 -0.38
N VAL A 47 2.85 2.59 -1.28
CA VAL A 47 3.60 1.33 -1.37
C VAL A 47 5.03 1.56 -0.91
N VAL A 48 5.42 0.93 0.19
CA VAL A 48 6.76 1.12 0.79
C VAL A 48 7.48 -0.22 0.97
N PRO A 49 8.82 -0.25 0.84
CA PRO A 49 9.58 -1.49 1.09
C PRO A 49 9.35 -1.98 2.52
N LYS A 50 9.17 -3.28 2.69
CA LYS A 50 8.82 -3.94 3.96
C LYS A 50 7.43 -3.59 4.50
N GLY A 51 6.65 -2.78 3.78
CA GLY A 51 5.24 -2.56 4.05
C GLY A 51 4.37 -3.77 3.65
N SER A 52 3.08 -3.63 3.86
CA SER A 52 2.08 -4.64 3.52
C SER A 52 1.22 -4.21 2.34
N VAL A 53 0.74 -5.19 1.58
CA VAL A 53 -0.23 -5.03 0.50
C VAL A 53 -1.15 -6.24 0.49
N ALA A 54 -2.42 -6.05 0.19
CA ALA A 54 -3.30 -7.17 -0.11
C ALA A 54 -3.43 -7.34 -1.63
N LEU A 55 -3.14 -8.55 -2.11
CA LEU A 55 -3.30 -8.94 -3.51
C LEU A 55 -4.31 -10.08 -3.58
N ASP A 56 -5.43 -9.87 -4.27
CA ASP A 56 -6.60 -10.75 -4.25
C ASP A 56 -7.05 -11.11 -2.82
N GLY A 57 -6.95 -10.15 -1.89
CA GLY A 57 -7.32 -10.31 -0.49
C GLY A 57 -6.28 -11.02 0.37
N ILE A 58 -5.12 -11.37 -0.18
CA ILE A 58 -4.04 -12.07 0.53
C ILE A 58 -3.02 -11.04 1.00
N SER A 59 -2.80 -10.98 2.32
CA SER A 59 -1.81 -10.10 2.95
C SER A 59 -0.39 -10.56 2.62
N LEU A 60 0.40 -9.69 2.03
CA LEU A 60 1.78 -9.96 1.62
C LEU A 60 2.72 -8.84 2.03
N THR A 61 3.98 -9.20 2.25
CA THR A 61 5.05 -8.23 2.50
C THR A 61 5.69 -7.80 1.19
N ILE A 62 5.84 -6.49 1.02
CA ILE A 62 6.53 -5.89 -0.12
C ILE A 62 8.03 -6.02 0.09
N ASN A 63 8.75 -6.66 -0.85
CA ASN A 63 10.21 -6.75 -0.81
C ASN A 63 10.84 -5.47 -1.35
N GLU A 64 10.50 -5.14 -2.58
CA GLU A 64 10.97 -3.96 -3.30
C GLU A 64 9.78 -3.28 -3.95
N CYS A 65 9.87 -1.97 -4.13
CA CYS A 65 8.88 -1.22 -4.88
C CYS A 65 9.50 0.02 -5.54
N GLY A 66 8.79 0.52 -6.52
CA GLY A 66 9.06 1.78 -7.20
C GLY A 66 7.77 2.57 -7.37
N LYS A 67 7.78 3.52 -8.27
CA LYS A 67 6.62 4.40 -8.50
C LYS A 67 5.37 3.65 -8.93
N ASN A 68 5.54 2.59 -9.73
CA ASN A 68 4.46 1.85 -10.38
C ASN A 68 4.64 0.33 -10.36
N PHE A 69 5.51 -0.18 -9.49
CA PHE A 69 5.70 -1.62 -9.32
C PHE A 69 6.00 -1.99 -7.88
N LEU A 70 5.75 -3.24 -7.57
CA LEU A 70 6.19 -3.90 -6.34
C LEU A 70 6.64 -5.33 -6.62
N THR A 71 7.42 -5.90 -5.69
CA THR A 71 7.74 -7.33 -5.68
C THR A 71 7.32 -7.94 -4.35
N VAL A 72 6.80 -9.16 -4.43
CA VAL A 72 6.43 -9.98 -3.26
C VAL A 72 7.04 -11.36 -3.37
N ASN A 73 7.32 -11.97 -2.23
CA ASN A 73 7.80 -13.34 -2.17
C ASN A 73 6.69 -14.27 -1.67
N ILE A 74 6.36 -15.29 -2.46
CA ILE A 74 5.29 -16.24 -2.18
C ILE A 74 5.90 -17.58 -1.78
N ILE A 75 5.74 -17.94 -0.52
CA ILE A 75 6.22 -19.21 0.04
C ILE A 75 5.32 -20.38 -0.40
N PRO A 76 5.79 -21.63 -0.36
CA PRO A 76 5.05 -22.79 -0.83
C PRO A 76 3.63 -22.92 -0.24
N ASP A 77 3.48 -22.75 1.07
CA ASP A 77 2.17 -22.86 1.74
C ASP A 77 1.16 -21.85 1.16
N THR A 78 1.60 -20.60 0.89
CA THR A 78 0.75 -19.60 0.26
C THR A 78 0.40 -19.96 -1.18
N GLN A 79 1.35 -20.55 -1.94
CA GLN A 79 1.08 -21.00 -3.32
C GLN A 79 -0.02 -22.06 -3.36
N GLU A 80 0.01 -23.02 -2.43
CA GLU A 80 -0.93 -24.14 -2.40
C GLU A 80 -2.32 -23.75 -1.90
N ARG A 81 -2.38 -22.87 -0.90
CA ARG A 81 -3.62 -22.52 -0.19
C ARG A 81 -4.40 -21.35 -0.77
N THR A 82 -3.84 -20.68 -1.78
CA THR A 82 -4.45 -19.45 -2.30
C THR A 82 -4.63 -19.49 -3.81
N THR A 83 -5.31 -18.47 -4.35
CA THR A 83 -5.50 -18.26 -5.79
C THR A 83 -4.20 -17.93 -6.52
N MET A 84 -3.10 -17.65 -5.81
CA MET A 84 -1.81 -17.30 -6.41
C MET A 84 -1.21 -18.38 -7.29
N ARG A 85 -1.59 -19.64 -7.08
CA ARG A 85 -1.25 -20.77 -7.99
C ARG A 85 -1.71 -20.56 -9.43
N LEU A 86 -2.72 -19.69 -9.63
CA LEU A 86 -3.27 -19.36 -10.94
C LEU A 86 -2.59 -18.15 -11.60
N TRP A 87 -1.69 -17.49 -10.88
CA TRP A 87 -1.01 -16.30 -11.39
C TRP A 87 0.00 -16.69 -12.47
N LYS A 88 0.01 -15.88 -13.51
CA LYS A 88 0.96 -15.93 -14.61
C LYS A 88 1.16 -14.52 -15.16
N PRO A 89 2.28 -14.23 -15.84
CA PRO A 89 2.47 -12.94 -16.48
C PRO A 89 1.27 -12.54 -17.35
N GLY A 90 0.82 -11.29 -17.20
CA GLY A 90 -0.35 -10.73 -17.87
C GLY A 90 -1.66 -10.84 -17.10
N VAL A 91 -1.73 -11.60 -16.01
CA VAL A 91 -2.94 -11.68 -15.17
C VAL A 91 -3.09 -10.41 -14.34
N SER A 92 -4.31 -9.88 -14.30
CA SER A 92 -4.68 -8.77 -13.39
C SER A 92 -5.18 -9.32 -12.06
N VAL A 93 -4.77 -8.70 -10.97
CA VAL A 93 -5.14 -9.03 -9.59
C VAL A 93 -5.64 -7.79 -8.87
N ASN A 94 -6.56 -7.96 -7.94
CA ASN A 94 -7.04 -6.87 -7.10
C ASN A 94 -5.93 -6.44 -6.14
N MET A 95 -5.66 -5.14 -6.05
CA MET A 95 -4.68 -4.57 -5.13
C MET A 95 -5.37 -3.63 -4.15
N GLU A 96 -5.12 -3.87 -2.86
CA GLU A 96 -5.53 -3.00 -1.75
C GLU A 96 -4.28 -2.59 -0.99
N THR A 97 -4.00 -1.29 -0.90
CA THR A 97 -2.89 -0.74 -0.13
C THR A 97 -3.23 -0.69 1.36
N ASP A 98 -2.22 -0.70 2.22
CA ASP A 98 -2.43 -0.70 3.67
C ASP A 98 -3.17 0.58 4.11
N ILE A 99 -4.30 0.39 4.79
CA ILE A 99 -5.15 1.50 5.27
C ILE A 99 -4.40 2.44 6.21
N ILE A 100 -3.45 1.92 7.00
CA ILE A 100 -2.62 2.72 7.90
C ILE A 100 -1.75 3.68 7.09
N GLY A 101 -1.16 3.20 5.99
CA GLY A 101 -0.37 4.03 5.07
C GLY A 101 -1.17 5.19 4.50
N LYS A 102 -2.44 4.97 4.14
CA LYS A 102 -3.36 6.00 3.64
C LYS A 102 -3.62 7.08 4.69
N TYR A 103 -3.87 6.69 5.95
CA TYR A 103 -4.07 7.64 7.03
C TYR A 103 -2.83 8.45 7.33
N VAL A 104 -1.66 7.82 7.41
CA VAL A 104 -0.37 8.50 7.62
C VAL A 104 -0.12 9.50 6.50
N ARG A 105 -0.27 9.08 5.23
CA ARG A 105 -0.12 9.97 4.07
C ARG A 105 -1.02 11.19 4.16
N ARG A 106 -2.30 11.03 4.52
CA ARG A 106 -3.26 12.14 4.64
C ARG A 106 -2.89 13.15 5.71
N GLN A 107 -2.13 12.76 6.74
CA GLN A 107 -1.69 13.63 7.82
C GLN A 107 -0.42 14.43 7.47
N LEU A 108 0.32 14.02 6.45
CA LEU A 108 1.56 14.72 6.07
C LEU A 108 1.22 16.02 5.32
N PRO A 109 1.84 17.16 5.72
CA PRO A 109 1.68 18.42 4.99
C PRO A 109 2.20 18.27 3.54
N GLY A 110 1.38 18.61 2.56
CA GLY A 110 1.74 18.51 1.14
C GLY A 110 1.15 17.33 0.37
N SER A 111 0.45 16.41 1.03
CA SER A 111 -0.19 15.25 0.38
C SER A 111 -1.61 15.53 -0.15
N ARG A 112 -1.98 16.78 -0.32
CA ARG A 112 -3.28 17.15 -0.93
C ARG A 112 -3.14 17.08 -2.44
N ASP A 113 -3.15 15.87 -2.99
CA ASP A 113 -3.37 15.68 -4.41
C ASP A 113 -4.84 15.95 -4.74
N GLY A 114 -5.02 16.77 -5.76
CA GLY A 114 -6.27 17.36 -6.18
C GLY A 114 -7.37 16.34 -6.46
N ALA A 115 -8.38 16.40 -5.65
CA ALA A 115 -9.73 16.05 -6.03
C ALA A 115 -10.65 17.06 -5.33
N ASN A 116 -11.08 17.99 -6.11
CA ASN A 116 -12.22 18.88 -6.14
C ASN A 116 -11.82 20.35 -6.28
N GLY A 117 -12.28 20.87 -7.40
CA GLY A 117 -12.18 22.28 -7.74
C GLY A 117 -12.96 23.15 -6.76
N ASP A 118 -12.58 24.44 -6.81
CA ASP A 118 -13.24 25.60 -6.24
C ASP A 118 -13.29 25.72 -4.70
N GLU A 119 -12.24 26.39 -4.18
CA GLU A 119 -12.50 27.57 -3.37
C GLU A 119 -11.23 28.46 -3.31
N LYS A 120 -11.42 29.70 -3.72
CA LYS A 120 -10.44 30.81 -3.58
C LYS A 120 -10.25 31.12 -2.10
N GLY A 121 -9.03 31.30 -1.68
CA GLY A 121 -8.75 32.09 -0.51
C GLY A 121 -7.64 31.60 0.40
N ALA A 122 -6.62 32.44 0.54
CA ALA A 122 -5.61 32.50 1.56
C ALA A 122 -4.39 31.58 1.41
N ALA A 123 -3.31 32.21 0.97
CA ALA A 123 -1.94 31.75 1.12
C ALA A 123 -1.63 31.48 2.60
N ALA A 124 -1.54 30.22 3.00
CA ALA A 124 -0.94 29.83 4.25
C ALA A 124 0.51 29.42 3.98
N SER A 125 1.43 30.22 4.50
CA SER A 125 2.86 29.99 4.49
C SER A 125 3.18 28.60 5.05
N SER A 126 4.13 27.91 4.43
CA SER A 126 4.77 26.69 4.92
C SER A 126 5.56 26.97 6.22
N ALA A 127 4.86 27.11 7.32
CA ALA A 127 5.49 27.15 8.64
C ALA A 127 5.67 25.70 9.12
N GLY A 128 6.90 25.18 9.01
CA GLY A 128 7.28 23.96 9.71
C GLY A 128 6.98 24.07 11.22
N ILE A 129 6.96 22.93 11.92
CA ILE A 129 6.81 22.91 13.38
C ILE A 129 7.90 23.77 14.01
N THR A 130 7.51 24.93 14.52
CA THR A 130 8.41 25.87 15.18
C THR A 130 8.39 25.65 16.69
N ARG A 131 9.44 26.13 17.39
CA ARG A 131 9.49 26.06 18.84
C ARG A 131 8.30 26.77 19.50
N ASP A 132 7.86 27.89 18.91
CA ASP A 132 6.71 28.66 19.41
C ASP A 132 5.39 27.89 19.23
N PHE A 133 5.24 27.13 18.15
CA PHE A 133 4.11 26.23 17.96
C PHE A 133 4.08 25.14 19.04
N LEU A 134 5.22 24.55 19.39
CA LEU A 134 5.31 23.51 20.42
C LEU A 134 5.02 24.08 21.82
N LEU A 135 5.57 25.26 22.16
CA LEU A 135 5.29 25.94 23.42
C LEU A 135 3.81 26.30 23.58
N GLY A 136 3.17 26.79 22.51
CA GLY A 136 1.75 27.15 22.51
C GLY A 136 0.80 25.96 22.63
N ASN A 137 1.26 24.73 22.35
CA ASN A 137 0.48 23.49 22.41
C ASN A 137 0.87 22.55 23.56
N GLY A 138 1.66 23.04 24.54
CA GLY A 138 1.92 22.32 25.80
C GLY A 138 2.96 21.19 25.71
N PHE A 139 3.86 21.24 24.74
CA PHE A 139 4.90 20.23 24.57
C PHE A 139 6.20 20.50 25.37
N PHE A 140 6.28 21.61 26.09
CA PHE A 140 7.37 21.97 27.06
C PHE A 140 6.81 22.74 28.23
#